data_de208d1e64a61a190998c38437b13fdb
#
_entry.id   de208d1e64a61a190998c38437b13fdb
#
_cell.length_a   1.000
_cell.length_b   1.000
_cell.length_c   1.000
_cell.angle_alpha   90.00
_cell.angle_beta   90.00
_cell.angle_gamma   90.00
#
_symmetry.space_group_name_H-M   'P 1'
#
loop_
_entity.id
_entity.type
_entity.pdbx_description
1 polymer ?
#
loop_
_entity_poly.entity_id
_entity_poly.type
_entity_poly.pdbx_seq_one_letter_code
_entity_poly.pdbx_strand_id
1 'polypeptide(L)'
;MLEFPKLEIPIQKITTGDVEIFLKREDLIHPDISGNKYWKLYFNVNNYLEGPGKNPLVITFGGAFSNHIASVAAFGRIFNIPTMGIIRGEELEDHFFENYTLKRAFENGMRFRFVNRADYREKELLMAELQKEFPEALIIPEGGSNLQAVEGVKFMLTEQTKDFDYLCTAVGTGGSIAGISRYAVEKQNVIGFTVVKDSGLKQKITELNGNSNFNLVDADFGGYGKISDDVVRFINNFWQEYNIPLDPVYTGKMMMKLFQIKEEGYFPKGSKVMAFHTGGLQGIEGANQLLKNKNRNTIDIRL
;
A
#
# COMPACT_ATOMS: atom_id res chain seq x y z
N MET A 1 -13.74 -16.18 -3.84
CA MET A 1 -12.43 -16.24 -3.15
C MET A 1 -11.36 -15.68 -4.06
N LEU A 2 -10.37 -14.96 -3.52
CA LEU A 2 -9.18 -14.57 -4.28
C LEU A 2 -8.42 -15.84 -4.67
N GLU A 3 -8.07 -15.95 -5.95
CA GLU A 3 -7.24 -17.07 -6.42
C GLU A 3 -5.76 -16.78 -6.14
N PHE A 4 -4.99 -17.84 -5.90
CA PHE A 4 -3.54 -17.68 -5.88
C PHE A 4 -3.07 -17.32 -7.30
N PRO A 5 -2.31 -16.23 -7.49
CA PRO A 5 -1.95 -15.79 -8.84
C PRO A 5 -1.13 -16.86 -9.56
N LYS A 6 -1.55 -17.17 -10.78
CA LYS A 6 -0.81 -18.06 -11.69
C LYS A 6 0.28 -17.31 -12.47
N LEU A 7 0.27 -15.98 -12.39
CA LEU A 7 1.21 -15.11 -13.09
C LEU A 7 2.51 -15.00 -12.31
N GLU A 8 3.62 -15.25 -12.95
CA GLU A 8 4.93 -14.88 -12.44
C GLU A 8 5.06 -13.35 -12.49
N ILE A 9 5.23 -12.73 -11.32
CA ILE A 9 5.34 -11.28 -11.21
C ILE A 9 6.70 -10.82 -11.75
N PRO A 10 6.75 -9.98 -12.78
CA PRO A 10 8.01 -9.57 -13.39
C PRO A 10 8.93 -8.81 -12.44
N ILE A 11 10.23 -9.09 -12.54
CA ILE A 11 11.31 -8.34 -11.90
C ILE A 11 12.05 -7.59 -13.00
N GLN A 12 11.93 -6.27 -12.98
CA GLN A 12 12.49 -5.41 -14.02
C GLN A 12 13.74 -4.70 -13.49
N LYS A 13 14.86 -4.81 -14.21
CA LYS A 13 16.09 -4.09 -13.89
C LYS A 13 15.93 -2.63 -14.23
N ILE A 14 16.23 -1.75 -13.26
CA ILE A 14 16.08 -0.30 -13.37
C ILE A 14 17.43 0.36 -13.58
N THR A 15 18.44 0.03 -12.77
CA THR A 15 19.78 0.61 -12.91
C THR A 15 20.86 -0.44 -13.14
N THR A 16 21.94 -0.02 -13.77
CA THR A 16 23.18 -0.77 -13.94
C THR A 16 24.33 -0.08 -13.19
N GLY A 17 25.49 -0.70 -13.15
CA GLY A 17 26.72 -0.15 -12.54
C GLY A 17 27.00 -0.77 -11.16
N ASP A 18 27.67 0.00 -10.30
CA ASP A 18 28.16 -0.48 -9.01
C ASP A 18 27.06 -0.93 -8.04
N VAL A 19 25.85 -0.41 -8.19
CA VAL A 19 24.64 -0.82 -7.43
C VAL A 19 23.51 -1.04 -8.42
N GLU A 20 23.01 -2.26 -8.46
CA GLU A 20 21.92 -2.62 -9.35
C GLU A 20 20.57 -2.55 -8.62
N ILE A 21 19.64 -1.76 -9.15
CA ILE A 21 18.26 -1.67 -8.63
C ILE A 21 17.32 -2.42 -9.57
N PHE A 22 16.47 -3.23 -8.98
CA PHE A 22 15.42 -3.97 -9.65
C PHE A 22 14.07 -3.62 -9.01
N LEU A 23 13.02 -3.63 -9.80
CA LEU A 23 11.65 -3.38 -9.36
C LEU A 23 10.78 -4.61 -9.61
N LYS A 24 10.26 -5.21 -8.54
CA LYS A 24 9.28 -6.29 -8.65
C LYS A 24 7.90 -5.67 -8.84
N ARG A 25 7.28 -6.00 -9.96
CA ARG A 25 6.06 -5.37 -10.50
C ARG A 25 4.78 -5.96 -9.88
N GLU A 26 4.67 -5.87 -8.54
CA GLU A 26 3.46 -6.35 -7.84
C GLU A 26 2.19 -5.57 -8.26
N ASP A 27 2.34 -4.39 -8.84
CA ASP A 27 1.27 -3.62 -9.45
C ASP A 27 0.54 -4.36 -10.59
N LEU A 28 1.17 -5.35 -11.20
CA LEU A 28 0.61 -6.15 -12.29
C LEU A 28 -0.14 -7.40 -11.82
N ILE A 29 -0.20 -7.67 -10.50
CA ILE A 29 -0.83 -8.88 -9.95
C ILE A 29 -2.33 -8.96 -10.27
N HIS A 30 -3.01 -7.83 -10.23
CA HIS A 30 -4.43 -7.72 -10.52
C HIS A 30 -4.79 -6.26 -10.88
N PRO A 31 -5.66 -6.01 -11.86
CA PRO A 31 -5.95 -4.65 -12.33
C PRO A 31 -6.62 -3.76 -11.28
N ASP A 32 -7.51 -4.29 -10.44
CA ASP A 32 -8.27 -3.52 -9.46
C ASP A 32 -7.78 -3.71 -8.02
N ILE A 33 -7.32 -4.93 -7.65
CA ILE A 33 -6.77 -5.24 -6.33
C ILE A 33 -5.25 -5.30 -6.45
N SER A 34 -4.65 -4.16 -6.69
CA SER A 34 -3.26 -4.05 -7.13
C SER A 34 -2.24 -4.14 -5.99
N GLY A 35 -1.09 -4.69 -6.33
CA GLY A 35 0.11 -4.68 -5.49
C GLY A 35 -0.04 -5.45 -4.18
N ASN A 36 0.61 -4.93 -3.15
CA ASN A 36 0.63 -5.54 -1.82
C ASN A 36 -0.77 -5.74 -1.21
N LYS A 37 -1.79 -5.04 -1.72
CA LYS A 37 -3.17 -5.17 -1.21
C LYS A 37 -3.79 -6.51 -1.59
N TYR A 38 -3.43 -7.07 -2.75
CA TYR A 38 -3.84 -8.41 -3.14
C TYR A 38 -3.42 -9.44 -2.08
N TRP A 39 -2.15 -9.44 -1.73
CA TRP A 39 -1.59 -10.36 -0.76
C TRP A 39 -2.12 -10.15 0.65
N LYS A 40 -2.28 -8.89 1.07
CA LYS A 40 -2.85 -8.55 2.36
C LYS A 40 -4.32 -8.97 2.50
N LEU A 41 -5.09 -8.92 1.42
CA LEU A 41 -6.48 -9.36 1.42
C LEU A 41 -6.60 -10.88 1.31
N TYR A 42 -5.66 -11.54 0.64
CA TYR A 42 -5.76 -12.95 0.28
C TYR A 42 -6.19 -13.85 1.46
N PHE A 43 -5.43 -13.87 2.54
CA PHE A 43 -5.77 -14.70 3.70
C PHE A 43 -6.91 -14.14 4.53
N ASN A 44 -7.01 -12.82 4.66
CA ASN A 44 -8.10 -12.20 5.39
C ASN A 44 -9.46 -12.61 4.83
N VAL A 45 -9.65 -12.46 3.53
CA VAL A 45 -10.95 -12.69 2.92
C VAL A 45 -11.23 -14.16 2.63
N ASN A 46 -10.21 -14.93 2.23
CA ASN A 46 -10.43 -16.35 1.92
C ASN A 46 -10.77 -17.15 3.18
N ASN A 47 -10.03 -16.96 4.27
CA ASN A 47 -10.34 -17.61 5.55
C ASN A 47 -11.74 -17.23 6.07
N TYR A 48 -12.13 -15.97 5.89
CA TYR A 48 -13.45 -15.50 6.28
C TYR A 48 -14.57 -16.15 5.46
N LEU A 49 -14.39 -16.25 4.14
CA LEU A 49 -15.39 -16.80 3.24
C LEU A 49 -15.51 -18.34 3.33
N GLU A 50 -14.51 -19.02 3.85
CA GLU A 50 -14.56 -20.46 4.17
C GLU A 50 -15.31 -20.73 5.47
N GLY A 51 -15.53 -19.70 6.30
CA GLY A 51 -16.25 -19.79 7.56
C GLY A 51 -17.77 -19.92 7.39
N PRO A 52 -18.49 -20.22 8.48
CA PRO A 52 -19.92 -20.53 8.46
C PRO A 52 -20.87 -19.32 8.31
N GLY A 53 -20.35 -18.10 8.10
CA GLY A 53 -21.17 -16.87 8.04
C GLY A 53 -22.14 -16.86 6.85
N LYS A 54 -23.42 -16.54 7.12
CA LYS A 54 -24.48 -16.53 6.10
C LYS A 54 -24.59 -15.19 5.36
N ASN A 55 -24.15 -14.10 5.98
CA ASN A 55 -24.24 -12.73 5.44
C ASN A 55 -22.86 -12.06 5.48
N PRO A 56 -22.00 -12.33 4.52
CA PRO A 56 -20.67 -11.78 4.54
C PRO A 56 -20.70 -10.25 4.41
N LEU A 57 -19.95 -9.57 5.26
CA LEU A 57 -19.70 -8.13 5.23
C LEU A 57 -18.23 -7.89 5.54
N VAL A 58 -17.54 -7.11 4.71
CA VAL A 58 -16.15 -6.70 4.97
C VAL A 58 -16.14 -5.23 5.36
N ILE A 59 -15.65 -4.94 6.56
CA ILE A 59 -15.49 -3.58 7.09
C ILE A 59 -14.00 -3.24 7.13
N THR A 60 -13.63 -2.03 6.70
CA THR A 60 -12.25 -1.59 6.79
C THR A 60 -12.13 -0.09 7.06
N PHE A 61 -10.92 0.36 7.37
CA PHE A 61 -10.60 1.72 7.77
C PHE A 61 -9.67 2.40 6.77
N GLY A 62 -9.86 3.71 6.57
CA GLY A 62 -8.95 4.49 5.73
C GLY A 62 -9.29 5.98 5.67
N GLY A 63 -8.38 6.75 5.10
CA GLY A 63 -8.63 8.14 4.71
C GLY A 63 -9.02 8.26 3.24
N ALA A 64 -9.27 9.48 2.80
CA ALA A 64 -9.75 9.84 1.45
C ALA A 64 -8.87 9.35 0.28
N PHE A 65 -7.59 9.07 0.51
CA PHE A 65 -6.64 8.62 -0.52
C PHE A 65 -6.12 7.20 -0.27
N SER A 66 -6.90 6.39 0.45
CA SER A 66 -6.48 5.05 0.87
C SER A 66 -6.54 4.05 -0.29
N ASN A 67 -5.37 3.56 -0.71
CA ASN A 67 -5.28 2.44 -1.65
C ASN A 67 -5.93 1.15 -1.10
N HIS A 68 -6.02 1.04 0.23
CA HIS A 68 -6.68 -0.10 0.87
C HIS A 68 -8.21 -0.01 0.74
N ILE A 69 -8.81 1.17 0.97
CA ILE A 69 -10.24 1.41 0.72
C ILE A 69 -10.60 1.04 -0.73
N ALA A 70 -9.83 1.54 -1.70
CA ALA A 70 -10.05 1.25 -3.11
C ALA A 70 -10.00 -0.26 -3.40
N SER A 71 -9.02 -0.97 -2.85
CA SER A 71 -8.84 -2.42 -3.07
C SER A 71 -9.95 -3.25 -2.42
N VAL A 72 -10.41 -2.90 -1.20
CA VAL A 72 -11.53 -3.58 -0.53
C VAL A 72 -12.85 -3.34 -1.28
N ALA A 73 -13.07 -2.12 -1.77
CA ALA A 73 -14.25 -1.82 -2.59
C ALA A 73 -14.25 -2.62 -3.90
N ALA A 74 -13.10 -2.68 -4.59
CA ALA A 74 -12.94 -3.49 -5.80
C ALA A 74 -13.16 -4.99 -5.52
N PHE A 75 -12.63 -5.51 -4.41
CA PHE A 75 -12.90 -6.86 -3.94
C PHE A 75 -14.42 -7.09 -3.76
N GLY A 76 -15.11 -6.20 -3.06
CA GLY A 76 -16.56 -6.31 -2.85
C GLY A 76 -17.35 -6.39 -4.15
N ARG A 77 -17.01 -5.54 -5.14
CA ARG A 77 -17.63 -5.56 -6.47
C ARG A 77 -17.37 -6.87 -7.22
N ILE A 78 -16.12 -7.33 -7.25
CA ILE A 78 -15.72 -8.52 -8.02
C ILE A 78 -16.37 -9.79 -7.47
N PHE A 79 -16.46 -9.91 -6.15
CA PHE A 79 -16.97 -11.11 -5.49
C PHE A 79 -18.43 -10.98 -5.01
N ASN A 80 -19.09 -9.85 -5.32
CA ASN A 80 -20.46 -9.54 -4.88
C ASN A 80 -20.62 -9.64 -3.34
N ILE A 81 -19.65 -9.09 -2.61
CA ILE A 81 -19.66 -9.08 -1.15
C ILE A 81 -19.82 -7.64 -0.68
N PRO A 82 -20.82 -7.36 0.18
CA PRO A 82 -20.99 -6.05 0.80
C PRO A 82 -19.72 -5.58 1.50
N THR A 83 -19.36 -4.31 1.28
CA THR A 83 -18.21 -3.68 1.93
C THR A 83 -18.59 -2.36 2.59
N MET A 84 -17.95 -2.04 3.71
CA MET A 84 -18.10 -0.78 4.42
C MET A 84 -16.73 -0.17 4.73
N GLY A 85 -16.54 1.08 4.35
CA GLY A 85 -15.37 1.88 4.69
C GLY A 85 -15.65 2.80 5.86
N ILE A 86 -14.87 2.67 6.93
CA ILE A 86 -14.84 3.65 8.03
C ILE A 86 -13.86 4.74 7.66
N ILE A 87 -14.39 5.89 7.28
CA ILE A 87 -13.61 6.97 6.66
C ILE A 87 -13.26 8.04 7.69
N ARG A 88 -11.96 8.34 7.76
CA ARG A 88 -11.45 9.42 8.61
C ARG A 88 -11.76 10.79 8.03
N GLY A 89 -12.57 11.57 8.75
CA GLY A 89 -12.96 12.94 8.39
C GLY A 89 -14.46 13.01 8.10
N GLU A 90 -15.24 13.39 9.10
CA GLU A 90 -16.69 13.59 8.99
C GLU A 90 -17.02 14.70 7.99
N GLU A 91 -16.11 15.67 7.82
CA GLU A 91 -16.24 16.75 6.86
C GLU A 91 -16.31 16.28 5.39
N LEU A 92 -15.97 15.02 5.13
CA LEU A 92 -16.01 14.43 3.79
C LEU A 92 -17.38 13.86 3.42
N GLU A 93 -18.31 13.72 4.37
CA GLU A 93 -19.56 13.00 4.16
C GLU A 93 -20.40 13.61 3.04
N ASP A 94 -20.54 14.95 3.02
CA ASP A 94 -21.31 15.66 2.01
C ASP A 94 -20.55 15.85 0.68
N HIS A 95 -19.24 15.60 0.66
CA HIS A 95 -18.35 15.94 -0.47
C HIS A 95 -17.49 14.77 -0.96
N PHE A 96 -17.76 13.52 -0.54
CA PHE A 96 -16.90 12.39 -0.86
C PHE A 96 -16.80 12.12 -2.38
N PHE A 97 -17.82 12.51 -3.17
CA PHE A 97 -17.76 12.35 -4.65
C PHE A 97 -16.78 13.29 -5.32
N GLU A 98 -16.31 14.32 -4.64
CA GLU A 98 -15.25 15.21 -5.15
C GLU A 98 -13.88 14.52 -5.00
N ASN A 99 -13.78 13.50 -4.14
CA ASN A 99 -12.58 12.71 -3.99
C ASN A 99 -12.63 11.48 -4.89
N TYR A 100 -11.72 11.40 -5.83
CA TYR A 100 -11.67 10.31 -6.82
C TYR A 100 -11.68 8.90 -6.21
N THR A 101 -10.88 8.68 -5.16
CA THR A 101 -10.77 7.36 -4.51
C THR A 101 -12.08 6.94 -3.83
N LEU A 102 -12.71 7.86 -3.08
CA LEU A 102 -13.96 7.59 -2.40
C LEU A 102 -15.11 7.44 -3.40
N LYS A 103 -15.18 8.32 -4.39
CA LYS A 103 -16.16 8.21 -5.48
C LYS A 103 -16.08 6.84 -6.14
N ARG A 104 -14.89 6.40 -6.56
CA ARG A 104 -14.69 5.09 -7.19
C ARG A 104 -15.03 3.93 -6.24
N ALA A 105 -14.71 4.04 -4.95
CA ALA A 105 -15.08 3.03 -3.97
C ALA A 105 -16.60 2.94 -3.80
N PHE A 106 -17.31 4.08 -3.79
CA PHE A 106 -18.78 4.13 -3.78
C PHE A 106 -19.38 3.50 -5.06
N GLU A 107 -18.85 3.85 -6.22
CA GLU A 107 -19.26 3.27 -7.51
C GLU A 107 -19.02 1.74 -7.55
N ASN A 108 -18.05 1.24 -6.81
CA ASN A 108 -17.84 -0.20 -6.58
C ASN A 108 -18.78 -0.81 -5.51
N GLY A 109 -19.76 -0.05 -5.01
CA GLY A 109 -20.77 -0.54 -4.07
C GLY A 109 -20.37 -0.48 -2.59
N MET A 110 -19.22 0.13 -2.26
CA MET A 110 -18.83 0.31 -0.85
C MET A 110 -19.73 1.34 -0.16
N ARG A 111 -20.24 1.01 1.01
CA ARG A 111 -20.91 1.96 1.90
C ARG A 111 -19.89 2.64 2.79
N PHE A 112 -20.17 3.87 3.22
CA PHE A 112 -19.28 4.62 4.11
C PHE A 112 -19.95 4.92 5.45
N ARG A 113 -19.12 4.94 6.49
CA ARG A 113 -19.37 5.60 7.78
C ARG A 113 -18.24 6.59 7.98
N PHE A 114 -18.57 7.87 8.01
CA PHE A 114 -17.60 8.93 8.26
C PHE A 114 -17.44 9.12 9.76
N VAL A 115 -16.21 9.30 10.21
CA VAL A 115 -15.85 9.41 11.61
C VAL A 115 -14.92 10.59 11.79
N ASN A 116 -15.16 11.42 12.79
CA ASN A 116 -14.29 12.54 13.08
C ASN A 116 -12.87 12.07 13.45
N ARG A 117 -11.92 12.98 13.36
CA ARG A 117 -10.48 12.62 13.48
C ARG A 117 -10.08 12.21 14.90
N ALA A 118 -10.81 12.65 15.93
CA ALA A 118 -10.57 12.28 17.32
C ALA A 118 -10.98 10.83 17.57
N ASP A 119 -12.22 10.48 17.26
CA ASP A 119 -12.76 9.14 17.42
C ASP A 119 -12.02 8.13 16.53
N TYR A 120 -11.64 8.55 15.31
CA TYR A 120 -10.86 7.68 14.42
C TYR A 120 -9.49 7.28 15.00
N ARG A 121 -8.93 8.01 15.97
CA ARG A 121 -7.68 7.61 16.65
C ARG A 121 -7.89 6.45 17.61
N GLU A 122 -9.10 6.33 18.16
CA GLU A 122 -9.50 5.26 19.08
C GLU A 122 -9.93 4.00 18.33
N LYS A 123 -9.06 3.51 17.43
CA LYS A 123 -9.37 2.42 16.48
C LYS A 123 -9.81 1.13 17.15
N GLU A 124 -9.20 0.79 18.27
CA GLU A 124 -9.53 -0.43 19.02
C GLU A 124 -10.96 -0.37 19.56
N LEU A 125 -11.36 0.80 20.08
CA LEU A 125 -12.73 1.03 20.54
C LEU A 125 -13.72 0.96 19.38
N LEU A 126 -13.44 1.65 18.26
CA LEU A 126 -14.26 1.60 17.07
C LEU A 126 -14.41 0.17 16.52
N MET A 127 -13.33 -0.59 16.48
CA MET A 127 -13.37 -1.99 16.04
C MET A 127 -14.25 -2.85 16.97
N ALA A 128 -14.14 -2.65 18.28
CA ALA A 128 -14.97 -3.38 19.25
C ALA A 128 -16.45 -3.02 19.13
N GLU A 129 -16.79 -1.75 18.89
CA GLU A 129 -18.16 -1.31 18.66
C GLU A 129 -18.73 -1.88 17.34
N LEU A 130 -17.96 -1.82 16.26
CA LEU A 130 -18.34 -2.41 14.97
C LEU A 130 -18.54 -3.93 15.07
N GLN A 131 -17.68 -4.62 15.81
CA GLN A 131 -17.84 -6.08 15.99
C GLN A 131 -19.10 -6.44 16.79
N LYS A 132 -19.55 -5.57 17.71
CA LYS A 132 -20.84 -5.75 18.41
C LYS A 132 -22.02 -5.46 17.48
N GLU A 133 -21.93 -4.41 16.66
CA GLU A 133 -22.98 -4.02 15.71
C GLU A 133 -23.10 -5.03 14.54
N PHE A 134 -21.97 -5.55 14.07
CA PHE A 134 -21.88 -6.51 12.97
C PHE A 134 -21.09 -7.76 13.39
N PRO A 135 -21.70 -8.66 14.19
CA PRO A 135 -21.00 -9.81 14.79
C PRO A 135 -20.35 -10.76 13.76
N GLU A 136 -20.94 -10.88 12.57
CA GLU A 136 -20.45 -11.77 11.51
C GLU A 136 -19.50 -11.08 10.51
N ALA A 137 -19.27 -9.77 10.66
CA ALA A 137 -18.42 -9.03 9.72
C ALA A 137 -16.93 -9.36 9.91
N LEU A 138 -16.21 -9.42 8.78
CA LEU A 138 -14.76 -9.36 8.80
C LEU A 138 -14.30 -7.90 8.93
N ILE A 139 -13.68 -7.55 10.05
CA ILE A 139 -13.11 -6.23 10.27
C ILE A 139 -11.63 -6.26 9.96
N ILE A 140 -11.22 -5.58 8.90
CA ILE A 140 -9.83 -5.46 8.46
C ILE A 140 -9.29 -4.10 8.91
N PRO A 141 -8.20 -4.04 9.68
CA PRO A 141 -7.65 -2.77 10.17
C PRO A 141 -7.11 -1.88 9.05
N GLU A 142 -6.83 -0.62 9.37
CA GLU A 142 -6.31 0.37 8.42
C GLU A 142 -5.08 -0.15 7.65
N GLY A 143 -5.12 0.02 6.33
CA GLY A 143 -4.07 -0.45 5.44
C GLY A 143 -3.98 -1.97 5.31
N GLY A 144 -4.91 -2.71 5.90
CA GLY A 144 -4.92 -4.17 5.93
C GLY A 144 -3.77 -4.75 6.74
N SER A 145 -3.36 -4.11 7.85
CA SER A 145 -2.15 -4.49 8.58
C SER A 145 -2.49 -5.32 9.83
N ASN A 146 -2.51 -6.64 9.67
CA ASN A 146 -2.71 -7.64 10.71
C ASN A 146 -1.85 -8.88 10.43
N LEU A 147 -1.93 -9.91 11.27
CA LEU A 147 -1.14 -11.13 11.12
C LEU A 147 -1.47 -11.90 9.82
N GLN A 148 -2.72 -11.94 9.39
CA GLN A 148 -3.13 -12.56 8.13
C GLN A 148 -2.50 -11.85 6.93
N ALA A 149 -2.39 -10.52 6.99
CA ALA A 149 -1.70 -9.75 5.97
C ALA A 149 -0.19 -10.03 5.94
N VAL A 150 0.44 -10.20 7.09
CA VAL A 150 1.86 -10.60 7.18
C VAL A 150 2.08 -11.95 6.51
N GLU A 151 1.21 -12.93 6.79
CA GLU A 151 1.23 -14.24 6.13
C GLU A 151 1.02 -14.13 4.60
N GLY A 152 0.15 -13.24 4.16
CA GLY A 152 -0.07 -12.99 2.74
C GLY A 152 1.15 -12.39 2.05
N VAL A 153 1.75 -11.39 2.67
CA VAL A 153 2.91 -10.66 2.10
C VAL A 153 4.12 -11.56 1.87
N LYS A 154 4.27 -12.68 2.58
CA LYS A 154 5.35 -13.65 2.31
C LYS A 154 5.41 -14.10 0.85
N PHE A 155 4.28 -14.14 0.15
CA PHE A 155 4.21 -14.53 -1.26
C PHE A 155 4.73 -13.46 -2.24
N MET A 156 5.01 -12.26 -1.76
CA MET A 156 5.82 -11.29 -2.51
C MET A 156 7.29 -11.75 -2.60
N LEU A 157 7.73 -12.62 -1.69
CA LEU A 157 9.08 -13.20 -1.68
C LEU A 157 9.05 -14.56 -2.41
N THR A 158 9.85 -14.66 -3.46
CA THR A 158 9.98 -15.85 -4.30
C THR A 158 11.42 -16.36 -4.26
N GLU A 159 11.72 -17.51 -4.86
CA GLU A 159 13.11 -17.97 -4.99
C GLU A 159 14.00 -16.91 -5.63
N GLN A 160 13.51 -16.20 -6.65
CA GLN A 160 14.25 -15.15 -7.33
C GLN A 160 14.61 -13.97 -6.39
N THR A 161 13.77 -13.66 -5.39
CA THR A 161 14.06 -12.57 -4.46
C THR A 161 15.19 -12.88 -3.49
N LYS A 162 15.58 -14.15 -3.33
CA LYS A 162 16.68 -14.56 -2.44
C LYS A 162 18.07 -14.11 -2.93
N ASP A 163 18.20 -13.74 -4.20
CA ASP A 163 19.46 -13.31 -4.80
C ASP A 163 19.79 -11.83 -4.53
N PHE A 164 18.93 -11.12 -3.82
CA PHE A 164 19.09 -9.71 -3.52
C PHE A 164 19.65 -9.48 -2.11
N ASP A 165 20.51 -8.46 -1.99
CA ASP A 165 21.11 -8.07 -0.70
C ASP A 165 20.18 -7.17 0.11
N TYR A 166 19.36 -6.38 -0.60
CA TYR A 166 18.43 -5.41 -0.03
C TYR A 166 17.03 -5.59 -0.58
N LEU A 167 16.04 -5.55 0.31
CA LEU A 167 14.62 -5.58 0.00
C LEU A 167 13.97 -4.28 0.45
N CYS A 168 13.43 -3.50 -0.49
CA CYS A 168 12.95 -2.14 -0.28
C CYS A 168 11.45 -2.03 -0.50
N THR A 169 10.71 -1.44 0.44
CA THR A 169 9.27 -1.22 0.30
C THR A 169 8.83 0.13 0.87
N ALA A 170 7.80 0.73 0.28
CA ALA A 170 7.15 1.91 0.85
C ALA A 170 6.34 1.54 2.10
N VAL A 171 6.37 2.40 3.12
CA VAL A 171 5.76 2.15 4.43
C VAL A 171 4.74 3.23 4.77
N GLY A 172 3.47 2.82 4.88
CA GLY A 172 2.41 3.58 5.53
C GLY A 172 2.10 2.99 6.91
N THR A 173 1.22 1.99 6.97
CA THR A 173 0.78 1.32 8.22
C THR A 173 1.71 0.18 8.70
N GLY A 174 2.76 -0.15 7.95
CA GLY A 174 3.79 -1.11 8.35
C GLY A 174 3.54 -2.58 7.97
N GLY A 175 2.32 -2.99 7.59
CA GLY A 175 2.03 -4.42 7.35
C GLY A 175 2.83 -5.07 6.22
N SER A 176 3.22 -4.34 5.17
CA SER A 176 4.03 -4.91 4.08
C SER A 176 5.47 -5.15 4.52
N ILE A 177 6.11 -4.16 5.15
CA ILE A 177 7.47 -4.35 5.66
C ILE A 177 7.52 -5.40 6.77
N ALA A 178 6.48 -5.50 7.61
CA ALA A 178 6.38 -6.55 8.62
C ALA A 178 6.44 -7.94 7.97
N GLY A 179 5.67 -8.18 6.90
CA GLY A 179 5.71 -9.44 6.18
C GLY A 179 7.04 -9.67 5.47
N ILE A 180 7.56 -8.68 4.75
CA ILE A 180 8.85 -8.80 4.06
C ILE A 180 9.96 -9.10 5.06
N SER A 181 10.08 -8.36 6.17
CA SER A 181 11.15 -8.56 7.15
C SER A 181 11.04 -9.84 7.94
N ARG A 182 9.82 -10.37 8.14
CA ARG A 182 9.61 -11.66 8.79
C ARG A 182 10.11 -12.83 7.95
N TYR A 183 9.95 -12.76 6.64
CA TYR A 183 10.22 -13.87 5.72
C TYR A 183 11.44 -13.66 4.82
N ALA A 184 12.12 -12.52 4.93
CA ALA A 184 13.42 -12.31 4.29
C ALA A 184 14.45 -13.34 4.81
N VAL A 185 15.35 -13.79 3.93
CA VAL A 185 16.44 -14.68 4.35
C VAL A 185 17.50 -13.89 5.14
N GLU A 186 18.23 -14.57 6.02
CA GLU A 186 19.13 -13.96 7.01
C GLU A 186 20.13 -12.94 6.44
N LYS A 187 20.63 -13.19 5.21
CA LYS A 187 21.58 -12.28 4.55
C LYS A 187 20.97 -10.98 4.02
N GLN A 188 19.64 -10.86 3.99
CA GLN A 188 18.94 -9.74 3.37
C GLN A 188 18.69 -8.60 4.35
N ASN A 189 18.99 -7.39 3.91
CA ASN A 189 18.68 -6.16 4.64
C ASN A 189 17.32 -5.62 4.16
N VAL A 190 16.36 -5.46 5.05
CA VAL A 190 15.05 -4.92 4.73
C VAL A 190 15.00 -3.44 5.05
N ILE A 191 14.63 -2.62 4.06
CA ILE A 191 14.52 -1.17 4.18
C ILE A 191 13.09 -0.74 3.88
N GLY A 192 12.47 -0.07 4.86
CA GLY A 192 11.17 0.59 4.71
C GLY A 192 11.32 2.09 4.50
N PHE A 193 10.74 2.60 3.42
CA PHE A 193 10.71 4.03 3.14
C PHE A 193 9.41 4.62 3.68
N THR A 194 9.49 5.36 4.81
CA THR A 194 8.32 5.89 5.50
C THR A 194 7.76 7.12 4.80
N VAL A 195 6.50 7.06 4.41
CA VAL A 195 5.78 8.19 3.78
C VAL A 195 4.81 8.88 4.73
N VAL A 196 4.82 8.45 6.00
CA VAL A 196 4.00 8.98 7.10
C VAL A 196 4.89 9.29 8.29
N LYS A 197 4.53 10.32 9.07
CA LYS A 197 5.13 10.61 10.36
C LYS A 197 4.33 9.91 11.46
N ASP A 198 4.85 8.80 11.97
CA ASP A 198 4.27 8.04 13.07
C ASP A 198 5.41 7.55 13.97
N SER A 199 5.55 8.15 15.15
CA SER A 199 6.59 7.80 16.12
C SER A 199 6.46 6.36 16.65
N GLY A 200 5.25 5.77 16.64
CA GLY A 200 4.98 4.40 17.05
C GLY A 200 5.17 3.36 15.92
N LEU A 201 5.49 3.80 14.69
CA LEU A 201 5.50 2.92 13.53
C LEU A 201 6.47 1.73 13.67
N LYS A 202 7.69 1.99 14.17
CA LYS A 202 8.69 0.93 14.37
C LYS A 202 8.20 -0.14 15.35
N GLN A 203 7.57 0.27 16.45
CA GLN A 203 7.00 -0.66 17.43
C GLN A 203 5.87 -1.48 16.81
N LYS A 204 4.93 -0.85 16.10
CA LYS A 204 3.82 -1.54 15.40
C LYS A 204 4.33 -2.59 14.42
N ILE A 205 5.37 -2.27 13.65
CA ILE A 205 5.98 -3.22 12.71
C ILE A 205 6.61 -4.40 13.48
N THR A 206 7.35 -4.11 14.55
CA THR A 206 7.99 -5.15 15.39
C THR A 206 6.96 -6.09 16.02
N GLU A 207 5.84 -5.57 16.50
CA GLU A 207 4.73 -6.35 17.04
C GLU A 207 4.09 -7.27 15.98
N LEU A 208 3.97 -6.78 14.75
CA LEU A 208 3.41 -7.56 13.64
C LEU A 208 4.34 -8.66 13.13
N ASN A 209 5.64 -8.41 13.03
CA ASN A 209 6.59 -9.37 12.45
C ASN A 209 7.31 -10.26 13.48
N GLY A 210 7.25 -9.88 14.76
CA GLY A 210 7.91 -10.60 15.85
C GLY A 210 9.42 -10.38 15.95
N ASN A 211 9.98 -9.44 15.19
CA ASN A 211 11.40 -9.09 15.23
C ASN A 211 11.64 -7.62 14.84
N SER A 212 12.90 -7.17 14.84
CA SER A 212 13.31 -5.81 14.47
C SER A 212 14.32 -5.78 13.31
N ASN A 213 14.38 -6.83 12.50
CA ASN A 213 15.34 -6.99 11.39
C ASN A 213 14.95 -6.14 10.17
N PHE A 214 14.77 -4.84 10.38
CA PHE A 214 14.48 -3.87 9.33
C PHE A 214 14.99 -2.49 9.71
N ASN A 215 15.26 -1.69 8.70
CA ASN A 215 15.60 -0.27 8.83
C ASN A 215 14.49 0.59 8.26
N LEU A 216 14.27 1.77 8.84
CA LEU A 216 13.34 2.77 8.34
C LEU A 216 14.11 4.00 7.86
N VAL A 217 13.80 4.44 6.63
CA VAL A 217 14.35 5.64 6.01
C VAL A 217 13.20 6.59 5.73
N ASP A 218 13.35 7.85 6.12
CA ASP A 218 12.33 8.87 5.87
C ASP A 218 12.24 9.21 4.38
N ALA A 219 11.04 9.12 3.84
CA ALA A 219 10.66 9.44 2.47
C ALA A 219 9.34 10.22 2.41
N ASP A 220 9.01 11.01 3.43
CA ASP A 220 7.70 11.68 3.50
C ASP A 220 7.56 12.86 2.52
N PHE A 221 8.69 13.51 2.13
CA PHE A 221 8.74 14.65 1.20
C PHE A 221 7.65 15.70 1.47
N GLY A 222 7.49 16.08 2.75
CA GLY A 222 6.55 17.11 3.18
C GLY A 222 5.25 16.61 3.79
N GLY A 223 5.08 15.28 3.93
CA GLY A 223 3.98 14.65 4.65
C GLY A 223 3.12 13.70 3.82
N TYR A 224 2.29 12.94 4.52
CA TYR A 224 1.37 11.98 3.91
C TYR A 224 0.37 12.66 2.95
N GLY A 225 0.28 12.14 1.74
CA GLY A 225 -0.62 12.67 0.71
C GLY A 225 -0.21 14.02 0.11
N LYS A 226 0.84 14.66 0.61
CA LYS A 226 1.42 15.84 -0.03
C LYS A 226 2.31 15.40 -1.19
N ILE A 227 2.14 16.05 -2.34
CA ILE A 227 2.86 15.77 -3.57
C ILE A 227 3.63 17.04 -3.94
N SER A 228 4.96 17.02 -3.82
CA SER A 228 5.83 18.14 -4.22
C SER A 228 6.06 18.12 -5.74
N ASP A 229 6.51 19.26 -6.30
CA ASP A 229 6.84 19.33 -7.74
C ASP A 229 8.03 18.42 -8.08
N ASP A 230 8.94 18.19 -7.12
CA ASP A 230 10.06 17.27 -7.31
C ASP A 230 9.59 15.82 -7.43
N VAL A 231 8.59 15.41 -6.63
CA VAL A 231 7.98 14.07 -6.73
C VAL A 231 7.27 13.92 -8.08
N VAL A 232 6.51 14.93 -8.53
CA VAL A 232 5.86 14.91 -9.85
C VAL A 232 6.90 14.77 -10.97
N ARG A 233 7.96 15.60 -10.92
CA ARG A 233 9.04 15.57 -11.92
C ARG A 233 9.74 14.21 -11.94
N PHE A 234 10.06 13.67 -10.77
CA PHE A 234 10.68 12.35 -10.66
C PHE A 234 9.80 11.25 -11.27
N ILE A 235 8.51 11.22 -10.96
CA ILE A 235 7.56 10.23 -11.49
C ILE A 235 7.46 10.33 -13.01
N ASN A 236 7.37 11.55 -13.56
CA ASN A 236 7.28 11.76 -15.01
C ASN A 236 8.56 11.31 -15.72
N ASN A 237 9.74 11.66 -15.19
CA ASN A 237 11.03 11.21 -15.74
C ASN A 237 11.16 9.68 -15.65
N PHE A 238 10.77 9.08 -14.53
CA PHE A 238 10.81 7.64 -14.34
C PHE A 238 9.90 6.91 -15.33
N TRP A 239 8.71 7.45 -15.58
CA TRP A 239 7.81 6.93 -16.61
C TRP A 239 8.42 7.01 -18.00
N GLN A 240 9.02 8.14 -18.37
CA GLN A 240 9.66 8.33 -19.67
C GLN A 240 10.84 7.39 -19.88
N GLU A 241 11.65 7.16 -18.85
CA GLU A 241 12.87 6.34 -18.94
C GLU A 241 12.58 4.83 -18.90
N TYR A 242 11.67 4.39 -18.00
CA TYR A 242 11.48 2.96 -17.73
C TYR A 242 10.11 2.43 -18.20
N ASN A 243 9.20 3.28 -18.64
CA ASN A 243 7.81 2.93 -18.96
C ASN A 243 7.10 2.20 -17.79
N ILE A 244 7.40 2.61 -16.57
CA ILE A 244 6.80 2.09 -15.34
C ILE A 244 6.08 3.22 -14.62
N PRO A 245 4.75 3.15 -14.46
CA PRO A 245 4.01 4.15 -13.70
C PRO A 245 4.30 4.00 -12.20
N LEU A 246 4.41 5.11 -11.47
CA LEU A 246 4.56 5.11 -10.02
C LEU A 246 3.43 5.93 -9.38
N ASP A 247 2.87 5.45 -8.29
CA ASP A 247 1.91 6.23 -7.51
C ASP A 247 2.61 7.37 -6.74
N PRO A 248 1.97 8.55 -6.59
CA PRO A 248 2.64 9.72 -6.00
C PRO A 248 2.74 9.69 -4.47
N VAL A 249 2.05 8.77 -3.80
CA VAL A 249 1.98 8.75 -2.33
C VAL A 249 3.02 7.80 -1.72
N TYR A 250 3.21 6.63 -2.34
CA TYR A 250 4.03 5.54 -1.82
C TYR A 250 5.22 5.22 -2.72
N THR A 251 4.98 4.60 -3.89
CA THR A 251 6.07 4.05 -4.73
C THR A 251 6.92 5.14 -5.37
N GLY A 252 6.33 6.26 -5.76
CA GLY A 252 7.07 7.40 -6.31
C GLY A 252 8.03 8.00 -5.29
N LYS A 253 7.56 8.20 -4.06
CA LYS A 253 8.39 8.71 -2.96
C LYS A 253 9.48 7.72 -2.56
N MET A 254 9.14 6.44 -2.45
CA MET A 254 10.10 5.37 -2.17
C MET A 254 11.21 5.35 -3.22
N MET A 255 10.86 5.30 -4.50
CA MET A 255 11.85 5.24 -5.58
C MET A 255 12.72 6.50 -5.63
N MET A 256 12.12 7.67 -5.48
CA MET A 256 12.88 8.93 -5.41
C MET A 256 13.91 8.92 -4.28
N LYS A 257 13.51 8.47 -3.07
CA LYS A 257 14.44 8.39 -1.93
C LYS A 257 15.48 7.29 -2.11
N LEU A 258 15.10 6.14 -2.69
CA LEU A 258 16.01 5.05 -3.01
C LEU A 258 17.13 5.51 -3.95
N PHE A 259 16.79 6.28 -4.99
CA PHE A 259 17.78 6.85 -5.90
C PHE A 259 18.68 7.86 -5.18
N GLN A 260 18.16 8.72 -4.32
CA GLN A 260 18.95 9.66 -3.53
C GLN A 260 20.00 8.94 -2.66
N ILE A 261 19.58 7.95 -1.85
CA ILE A 261 20.53 7.25 -0.98
C ILE A 261 21.52 6.38 -1.76
N LYS A 262 21.16 5.90 -2.97
CA LYS A 262 22.10 5.24 -3.87
C LYS A 262 23.22 6.20 -4.28
N GLU A 263 22.88 7.41 -4.71
CA GLU A 263 23.86 8.43 -5.08
C GLU A 263 24.71 8.92 -3.89
N GLU A 264 24.14 8.89 -2.69
CA GLU A 264 24.84 9.19 -1.43
C GLU A 264 25.80 8.07 -0.98
N GLY A 265 25.85 6.93 -1.73
CA GLY A 265 26.74 5.81 -1.42
C GLY A 265 26.27 4.91 -0.26
N TYR A 266 24.99 4.89 0.03
CA TYR A 266 24.42 4.06 1.10
C TYR A 266 24.66 2.56 0.89
N PHE A 267 24.64 2.11 -0.36
CA PHE A 267 24.81 0.70 -0.73
C PHE A 267 26.27 0.40 -1.07
N PRO A 268 26.85 -0.68 -0.53
CA PRO A 268 28.16 -1.17 -0.96
C PRO A 268 28.19 -1.47 -2.47
N LYS A 269 29.38 -1.34 -3.08
CA LYS A 269 29.59 -1.74 -4.48
C LYS A 269 29.26 -3.22 -4.68
N GLY A 270 28.61 -3.53 -5.78
CA GLY A 270 28.15 -4.88 -6.12
C GLY A 270 26.80 -5.25 -5.52
N SER A 271 26.18 -4.36 -4.73
CA SER A 271 24.87 -4.64 -4.12
C SER A 271 23.78 -4.78 -5.17
N LYS A 272 22.89 -5.76 -4.94
CA LYS A 272 21.63 -5.95 -5.65
C LYS A 272 20.46 -5.53 -4.77
N VAL A 273 19.71 -4.54 -5.20
CA VAL A 273 18.60 -3.94 -4.47
C VAL A 273 17.29 -4.28 -5.17
N MET A 274 16.36 -4.94 -4.46
CA MET A 274 15.00 -5.19 -4.91
C MET A 274 14.05 -4.17 -4.28
N ALA A 275 13.36 -3.38 -5.09
CA ALA A 275 12.23 -2.57 -4.65
C ALA A 275 10.91 -3.24 -5.06
N PHE A 276 9.90 -3.15 -4.20
CA PHE A 276 8.56 -3.69 -4.48
C PHE A 276 7.64 -2.56 -4.94
N HIS A 277 7.12 -2.68 -6.16
CA HIS A 277 6.06 -1.79 -6.65
C HIS A 277 4.73 -2.21 -6.05
N THR A 278 4.31 -1.54 -5.00
CA THR A 278 3.15 -1.93 -4.20
C THR A 278 1.79 -1.50 -4.76
N GLY A 279 1.73 -1.12 -6.03
CA GLY A 279 0.49 -0.67 -6.70
C GLY A 279 0.08 0.75 -6.31
N GLY A 280 -1.21 1.02 -6.29
CA GLY A 280 -1.74 2.33 -5.89
C GLY A 280 -1.95 3.31 -7.06
N LEU A 281 -1.82 2.84 -8.29
CA LEU A 281 -1.86 3.68 -9.50
C LEU A 281 -3.19 4.41 -9.71
N GLN A 282 -4.29 3.88 -9.21
CA GLN A 282 -5.59 4.55 -9.22
C GLN A 282 -5.58 5.90 -8.48
N GLY A 283 -4.59 6.13 -7.59
CA GLY A 283 -4.40 7.39 -6.90
C GLY A 283 -3.87 8.54 -7.79
N ILE A 284 -3.34 8.23 -8.99
CA ILE A 284 -2.78 9.23 -9.91
C ILE A 284 -3.85 10.23 -10.36
N GLU A 285 -5.05 9.75 -10.70
CA GLU A 285 -6.13 10.63 -11.15
C GLU A 285 -6.55 11.63 -10.06
N GLY A 286 -6.76 11.15 -8.84
CA GLY A 286 -7.08 12.02 -7.70
C GLY A 286 -5.94 13.00 -7.37
N ALA A 287 -4.70 12.58 -7.51
CA ALA A 287 -3.53 13.43 -7.35
C ALA A 287 -3.51 14.55 -8.43
N ASN A 288 -3.76 14.19 -9.69
CA ASN A 288 -3.79 15.13 -10.80
C ASN A 288 -4.91 16.15 -10.66
N GLN A 289 -6.07 15.75 -10.17
CA GLN A 289 -7.16 16.68 -9.86
C GLN A 289 -6.74 17.73 -8.81
N LEU A 290 -6.09 17.29 -7.72
CA LEU A 290 -5.57 18.20 -6.69
C LEU A 290 -4.47 19.14 -7.21
N LEU A 291 -3.59 18.64 -8.08
CA LEU A 291 -2.52 19.44 -8.67
C LEU A 291 -3.08 20.50 -9.62
N LYS A 292 -4.03 20.12 -10.49
CA LYS A 292 -4.74 21.05 -11.39
C LYS A 292 -5.46 22.15 -10.63
N ASN A 293 -6.18 21.82 -9.56
CA ASN A 293 -6.88 22.79 -8.71
C ASN A 293 -5.93 23.83 -8.06
N LYS A 294 -4.64 23.47 -7.97
CA LYS A 294 -3.58 24.35 -7.45
C LYS A 294 -2.71 24.98 -8.54
N ASN A 295 -3.10 24.87 -9.82
CA ASN A 295 -2.32 25.33 -10.98
C ASN A 295 -0.88 24.78 -10.98
N ARG A 296 -0.70 23.51 -10.64
CA ARG A 296 0.61 22.83 -10.60
C ARG A 296 0.74 21.80 -11.72
N ASN A 297 1.99 21.44 -12.04
CA ASN A 297 2.29 20.37 -13.00
C ASN A 297 1.67 19.05 -12.57
N THR A 298 1.16 18.29 -13.53
CA THR A 298 0.52 17.00 -13.34
C THR A 298 1.46 15.83 -13.61
N ILE A 299 1.03 14.65 -13.20
CA ILE A 299 1.67 13.38 -13.53
C ILE A 299 1.17 12.95 -14.91
N ASP A 300 2.08 12.85 -15.90
CA ASP A 300 1.76 12.61 -17.31
C ASP A 300 1.75 11.10 -17.65
N ILE A 301 1.09 10.32 -16.80
CA ILE A 301 0.92 8.87 -16.99
C ILE A 301 -0.53 8.62 -17.40
N ARG A 302 -0.71 7.94 -18.53
CA ARG A 302 -2.01 7.43 -18.98
C ARG A 302 -2.07 5.93 -18.69
N LEU A 303 -2.96 5.54 -17.76
CA LEU A 303 -3.21 4.16 -17.34
C LEU A 303 -4.27 3.52 -18.24
#